data_da5e656c34f545c11702ba905ccda356
#
_entry.id   da5e656c34f545c11702ba905ccda356
#
_cell.length_a   1.000
_cell.length_b   1.000
_cell.length_c   1.000
_cell.angle_alpha   90.00
_cell.angle_beta   90.00
_cell.angle_gamma   90.00
#
_symmetry.space_group_name_H-M   'P 1'
#
loop_
_entity.id
_entity.type
_entity.pdbx_description
1 polymer ?
#
loop_
_entity_poly.entity_id
_entity_poly.type
_entity_poly.pdbx_seq_one_letter_code
_entity_poly.pdbx_strand_id
1 'polypeptide(L)'
;IIHGKQRVRYADFYARARRLASALAKEGIRKGDTVAVILSNTPPMLEAHYGVPMLGAVLNALNTRLDATAIAFMLEHGGAKVLITDREFSATVKDALARLKKKPLVIDYDDPEFPQSGARLGKIDYEKFLKSGNPDFTWKMPADEWNAISLNYTSGTTGDPKGVVYHHRGAALMGYGNALAGTMVNHPVLLWTLPMFHCNGWCMPWSLSAVAGTHVCLRWVRAGAIFDALAEHGVTHLCGAPIVMSTLVNASDAERKSFPQKVTFMAAAAPPPESTLAAMADAGFEVVHVYGLTEVYGPAVVNEWHSEWDMLDSAGRASKKARQGVRYTPLEELAVLDPKTMKKVPADGKTIGEVMFRGNIVMRGYLKNERATRAAFRGGWFHSGDLGVMYPDGYIQLKDRSKDIIISGGENISSIEVEDAIAKHPDVLFVAVVARPDPKWGEHPCAFVELRPGRSVSEDDILAFARERLARFKMPRTIIFSELPKTSTGKIQKFVLRETAKDL
;
A
#
# COMPACT_ATOMS: atom_id res chain seq x y z
N ILE A 1 11.35 3.35 19.60
CA ILE A 1 11.71 3.22 18.18
C ILE A 1 13.07 2.57 18.12
N ILE A 2 13.21 1.55 17.29
CA ILE A 2 14.44 0.77 17.07
C ILE A 2 14.87 1.00 15.63
N HIS A 3 16.15 1.33 15.40
CA HIS A 3 16.76 1.48 14.08
C HIS A 3 18.24 1.08 14.14
N GLY A 4 18.59 -0.06 13.58
CA GLY A 4 19.90 -0.65 13.78
C GLY A 4 20.22 -0.78 15.28
N LYS A 5 21.31 -0.15 15.73
CA LYS A 5 21.69 -0.09 17.15
C LYS A 5 20.99 1.04 17.91
N GLN A 6 20.42 2.00 17.21
CA GLN A 6 19.74 3.14 17.82
C GLN A 6 18.45 2.72 18.53
N ARG A 7 18.26 3.25 19.74
CA ARG A 7 17.05 3.09 20.57
C ARG A 7 16.56 4.45 20.99
N VAL A 8 15.33 4.81 20.59
CA VAL A 8 14.72 6.12 20.89
C VAL A 8 13.45 5.88 21.70
N ARG A 9 13.39 6.41 22.91
CA ARG A 9 12.19 6.36 23.76
C ARG A 9 11.14 7.34 23.27
N TYR A 10 9.88 7.12 23.59
CA TYR A 10 8.79 8.04 23.21
C TYR A 10 8.99 9.48 23.70
N ALA A 11 9.56 9.68 24.90
CA ALA A 11 9.87 11.02 25.38
C ALA A 11 10.89 11.75 24.48
N ASP A 12 11.94 11.05 24.06
CA ASP A 12 12.96 11.61 23.17
C ASP A 12 12.39 11.82 21.76
N PHE A 13 11.61 10.86 21.26
CA PHE A 13 10.89 10.98 19.98
C PHE A 13 9.94 12.17 19.94
N TYR A 14 9.17 12.37 21.01
CA TYR A 14 8.27 13.51 21.12
C TYR A 14 9.02 14.84 21.13
N ALA A 15 10.14 14.93 21.89
CA ALA A 15 10.99 16.09 21.86
C ALA A 15 11.59 16.37 20.47
N ARG A 16 11.99 15.33 19.73
CA ARG A 16 12.51 15.44 18.36
C ARG A 16 11.42 15.88 17.37
N ALA A 17 10.20 15.35 17.47
CA ALA A 17 9.07 15.79 16.65
C ALA A 17 8.73 17.28 16.89
N ARG A 18 8.74 17.73 18.16
CA ARG A 18 8.57 19.16 18.52
C ARG A 18 9.72 20.03 18.00
N ARG A 19 10.97 19.55 18.04
CA ARG A 19 12.10 20.23 17.43
C ARG A 19 11.90 20.39 15.92
N LEU A 20 11.43 19.35 15.24
CA LEU A 20 11.14 19.42 13.80
C LEU A 20 10.08 20.49 13.50
N ALA A 21 8.97 20.49 14.24
CA ALA A 21 7.92 21.49 14.10
C ALA A 21 8.46 22.92 14.32
N SER A 22 9.24 23.12 15.38
CA SER A 22 9.87 24.41 15.69
C SER A 22 10.87 24.87 14.64
N ALA A 23 11.72 23.97 14.14
CA ALA A 23 12.68 24.28 13.10
C ALA A 23 12.00 24.67 11.79
N LEU A 24 10.96 23.93 11.39
CA LEU A 24 10.13 24.25 10.22
C LEU A 24 9.44 25.62 10.37
N ALA A 25 8.94 25.95 11.59
CA ALA A 25 8.33 27.25 11.87
C ALA A 25 9.33 28.41 11.70
N LYS A 26 10.60 28.22 12.11
CA LYS A 26 11.67 29.21 11.92
C LYS A 26 11.98 29.46 10.45
N GLU A 27 11.84 28.44 9.60
CA GLU A 27 11.96 28.56 8.14
C GLU A 27 10.70 29.13 7.47
N GLY A 28 9.75 29.63 8.25
CA GLY A 28 8.53 30.28 7.77
C GLY A 28 7.45 29.31 7.27
N ILE A 29 7.54 28.02 7.59
CA ILE A 29 6.48 27.03 7.31
C ILE A 29 5.31 27.30 8.24
N ARG A 30 4.11 27.29 7.69
CA ARG A 30 2.85 27.62 8.38
C ARG A 30 1.81 26.56 8.11
N LYS A 31 0.68 26.66 8.82
CA LYS A 31 -0.50 25.82 8.61
C LYS A 31 -0.88 25.77 7.11
N GLY A 32 -1.08 24.56 6.61
CA GLY A 32 -1.45 24.29 5.22
C GLY A 32 -0.28 24.24 4.22
N ASP A 33 0.94 24.63 4.63
CA ASP A 33 2.13 24.49 3.78
C ASP A 33 2.54 23.03 3.67
N THR A 34 3.08 22.64 2.51
CA THR A 34 3.51 21.28 2.26
C THR A 34 5.01 21.09 2.56
N VAL A 35 5.29 20.06 3.36
CA VAL A 35 6.63 19.54 3.61
C VAL A 35 6.73 18.15 2.96
N ALA A 36 7.57 18.03 1.94
CA ALA A 36 7.80 16.76 1.26
C ALA A 36 8.94 15.99 1.93
N VAL A 37 8.84 14.66 1.91
CA VAL A 37 9.89 13.77 2.40
C VAL A 37 10.15 12.64 1.41
N ILE A 38 11.44 12.31 1.17
CA ILE A 38 11.90 11.14 0.41
C ILE A 38 12.88 10.40 1.32
N LEU A 39 12.34 9.53 2.16
CA LEU A 39 13.08 8.81 3.19
C LEU A 39 12.72 7.32 3.17
N SER A 40 13.70 6.47 3.44
CA SER A 40 13.46 5.07 3.77
C SER A 40 12.73 4.94 5.11
N ASN A 41 12.36 3.72 5.52
CA ASN A 41 11.77 3.46 6.83
C ASN A 41 12.79 3.72 7.95
N THR A 42 12.88 4.96 8.38
CA THR A 42 13.88 5.46 9.35
C THR A 42 13.21 6.36 10.39
N PRO A 43 13.85 6.63 11.53
CA PRO A 43 13.28 7.52 12.55
C PRO A 43 12.86 8.92 12.05
N PRO A 44 13.62 9.62 11.18
CA PRO A 44 13.17 10.89 10.61
C PRO A 44 11.85 10.81 9.83
N MET A 45 11.57 9.68 9.18
CA MET A 45 10.28 9.49 8.52
C MET A 45 9.14 9.42 9.52
N LEU A 46 9.32 8.74 10.66
CA LEU A 46 8.34 8.76 11.76
C LEU A 46 8.21 10.15 12.37
N GLU A 47 9.33 10.85 12.61
CA GLU A 47 9.33 12.20 13.15
C GLU A 47 8.56 13.18 12.28
N ALA A 48 8.64 13.02 10.94
CA ALA A 48 7.90 13.84 9.99
C ALA A 48 6.38 13.61 10.09
N HIS A 49 5.92 12.37 10.39
CA HIS A 49 4.49 12.08 10.60
C HIS A 49 3.88 12.82 11.78
N TYR A 50 4.71 13.32 12.70
CA TYR A 50 4.28 14.09 13.86
C TYR A 50 4.68 15.56 13.79
N GLY A 51 5.95 15.85 13.53
CA GLY A 51 6.48 17.21 13.55
C GLY A 51 5.86 18.12 12.51
N VAL A 52 5.55 17.59 11.31
CA VAL A 52 4.88 18.37 10.26
C VAL A 52 3.44 18.71 10.66
N PRO A 53 2.59 17.75 11.06
CA PRO A 53 1.23 18.06 11.52
C PRO A 53 1.15 18.86 12.81
N MET A 54 2.12 18.77 13.74
CA MET A 54 2.18 19.60 14.93
C MET A 54 2.24 21.11 14.61
N LEU A 55 2.78 21.45 13.45
CA LEU A 55 2.78 22.83 12.94
C LEU A 55 1.49 23.15 12.15
N GLY A 56 0.62 22.17 11.92
CA GLY A 56 -0.53 22.29 11.04
C GLY A 56 -0.16 22.27 9.55
N ALA A 57 1.07 21.91 9.23
CA ALA A 57 1.54 21.71 7.86
C ALA A 57 1.13 20.34 7.33
N VAL A 58 1.26 20.13 6.01
CA VAL A 58 0.83 18.93 5.31
C VAL A 58 2.05 18.09 4.95
N LEU A 59 2.10 16.85 5.43
CA LEU A 59 3.15 15.90 5.08
C LEU A 59 2.91 15.32 3.69
N ASN A 60 3.88 15.46 2.78
CA ASN A 60 3.87 14.81 1.47
C ASN A 60 4.96 13.74 1.42
N ALA A 61 4.60 12.51 1.76
CA ALA A 61 5.52 11.38 1.76
C ALA A 61 5.62 10.79 0.35
N LEU A 62 6.76 11.03 -0.31
CA LEU A 62 7.00 10.58 -1.68
C LEU A 62 7.61 9.18 -1.72
N ASN A 63 7.22 8.42 -2.73
CA ASN A 63 7.77 7.10 -2.99
C ASN A 63 9.25 7.20 -3.39
N THR A 64 10.10 6.46 -2.71
CA THR A 64 11.56 6.46 -2.88
C THR A 64 12.05 5.88 -4.21
N ARG A 65 11.17 5.22 -4.96
CA ARG A 65 11.49 4.57 -6.26
C ARG A 65 10.93 5.32 -7.47
N LEU A 66 10.46 6.55 -7.29
CA LEU A 66 10.00 7.40 -8.37
C LEU A 66 11.17 7.91 -9.20
N ASP A 67 10.92 8.15 -10.48
CA ASP A 67 11.85 8.87 -11.35
C ASP A 67 11.85 10.38 -11.07
N ALA A 68 12.83 11.08 -11.63
CA ALA A 68 13.01 12.51 -11.44
C ALA A 68 11.82 13.35 -11.95
N THR A 69 11.13 12.90 -13.00
CA THR A 69 9.99 13.61 -13.59
C THR A 69 8.78 13.56 -12.66
N ALA A 70 8.48 12.37 -12.13
CA ALA A 70 7.40 12.17 -11.16
C ALA A 70 7.65 12.94 -9.86
N ILE A 71 8.89 12.89 -9.33
CA ILE A 71 9.26 13.64 -8.12
C ILE A 71 9.08 15.16 -8.38
N ALA A 72 9.60 15.69 -9.49
CA ALA A 72 9.47 17.10 -9.81
C ALA A 72 7.99 17.52 -9.91
N PHE A 73 7.16 16.73 -10.62
CA PHE A 73 5.73 16.97 -10.69
C PHE A 73 5.08 17.02 -9.30
N MET A 74 5.35 16.04 -8.45
CA MET A 74 4.72 15.95 -7.12
C MET A 74 5.17 17.08 -6.18
N LEU A 75 6.43 17.51 -6.27
CA LEU A 75 6.93 18.68 -5.52
C LEU A 75 6.25 19.98 -5.98
N GLU A 76 6.14 20.21 -7.29
CA GLU A 76 5.52 21.42 -7.85
C GLU A 76 4.01 21.43 -7.64
N HIS A 77 3.32 20.34 -7.99
CA HIS A 77 1.87 20.21 -7.85
C HIS A 77 1.45 20.26 -6.37
N GLY A 78 2.19 19.56 -5.50
CA GLY A 78 1.99 19.57 -4.04
C GLY A 78 2.38 20.90 -3.38
N GLY A 79 3.10 21.77 -4.07
CA GLY A 79 3.55 23.07 -3.54
C GLY A 79 4.55 22.92 -2.39
N ALA A 80 5.45 21.95 -2.46
CA ALA A 80 6.41 21.65 -1.40
C ALA A 80 7.35 22.86 -1.16
N LYS A 81 7.36 23.37 0.07
CA LYS A 81 8.28 24.43 0.50
C LYS A 81 9.57 23.88 1.09
N VAL A 82 9.52 22.69 1.66
CA VAL A 82 10.67 21.96 2.23
C VAL A 82 10.67 20.55 1.64
N LEU A 83 11.86 20.03 1.38
CA LEU A 83 12.14 18.64 1.03
C LEU A 83 13.16 18.09 2.01
N ILE A 84 12.79 17.08 2.79
CA ILE A 84 13.72 16.28 3.59
C ILE A 84 14.03 15.02 2.79
N THR A 85 15.30 14.77 2.47
CA THR A 85 15.69 13.65 1.61
C THR A 85 16.89 12.89 2.16
N ASP A 86 16.83 11.57 2.02
CA ASP A 86 17.96 10.71 2.29
C ASP A 86 18.98 10.80 1.15
N ARG A 87 20.26 10.83 1.47
CA ARG A 87 21.38 10.90 0.51
C ARG A 87 21.40 9.72 -0.45
N GLU A 88 20.85 8.57 -0.07
CA GLU A 88 20.68 7.41 -0.96
C GLU A 88 19.96 7.80 -2.27
N PHE A 89 19.02 8.73 -2.19
CA PHE A 89 18.19 9.16 -3.34
C PHE A 89 18.72 10.41 -4.03
N SER A 90 19.89 10.92 -3.64
CA SER A 90 20.43 12.21 -4.07
C SER A 90 20.56 12.37 -5.58
N ALA A 91 20.92 11.33 -6.33
CA ALA A 91 21.06 11.40 -7.78
C ALA A 91 19.70 11.75 -8.44
N THR A 92 18.66 10.97 -8.15
CA THR A 92 17.31 11.18 -8.71
C THR A 92 16.69 12.49 -8.22
N VAL A 93 16.90 12.84 -6.94
CA VAL A 93 16.39 14.09 -6.36
C VAL A 93 17.07 15.30 -6.98
N LYS A 94 18.38 15.25 -7.24
CA LYS A 94 19.12 16.32 -7.92
C LYS A 94 18.50 16.62 -9.30
N ASP A 95 18.24 15.56 -10.07
CA ASP A 95 17.65 15.68 -11.40
C ASP A 95 16.21 16.21 -11.34
N ALA A 96 15.44 15.81 -10.33
CA ALA A 96 14.11 16.35 -10.07
C ALA A 96 14.15 17.84 -9.73
N LEU A 97 15.04 18.26 -8.82
CA LEU A 97 15.22 19.66 -8.42
C LEU A 97 15.68 20.56 -9.59
N ALA A 98 16.43 20.02 -10.55
CA ALA A 98 16.85 20.75 -11.74
C ALA A 98 15.67 21.13 -12.67
N ARG A 99 14.56 20.38 -12.59
CA ARG A 99 13.35 20.61 -13.40
C ARG A 99 12.40 21.64 -12.78
N LEU A 100 12.57 21.99 -11.50
CA LEU A 100 11.68 22.90 -10.79
C LEU A 100 12.02 24.37 -11.06
N LYS A 101 10.99 25.18 -11.31
CA LYS A 101 11.12 26.64 -11.39
C LYS A 101 11.45 27.25 -10.04
N LYS A 102 10.81 26.77 -8.98
CA LYS A 102 11.05 27.18 -7.59
C LYS A 102 11.45 25.97 -6.78
N LYS A 103 12.68 25.98 -6.27
CA LYS A 103 13.20 24.87 -5.46
C LYS A 103 12.73 25.01 -4.02
N PRO A 104 12.34 23.90 -3.34
CA PRO A 104 12.12 23.88 -1.91
C PRO A 104 13.43 24.05 -1.14
N LEU A 105 13.34 24.38 0.15
CA LEU A 105 14.46 24.22 1.07
C LEU A 105 14.78 22.72 1.18
N VAL A 106 16.00 22.32 0.86
CA VAL A 106 16.42 20.90 0.94
C VAL A 106 17.19 20.66 2.23
N ILE A 107 16.82 19.61 2.93
CA ILE A 107 17.44 19.12 4.17
C ILE A 107 17.89 17.68 3.92
N ASP A 108 19.19 17.42 4.02
CA ASP A 108 19.73 16.08 3.78
C ASP A 108 19.73 15.25 5.07
N TYR A 109 19.31 14.00 4.95
CA TYR A 109 19.45 13.01 5.99
C TYR A 109 20.61 12.07 5.70
N ASP A 110 21.54 11.99 6.65
CA ASP A 110 22.60 10.99 6.72
C ASP A 110 22.20 9.94 7.76
N ASP A 111 21.99 8.70 7.34
CA ASP A 111 21.65 7.63 8.27
C ASP A 111 22.92 7.16 9.03
N PRO A 112 23.02 7.36 10.36
CA PRO A 112 24.19 6.99 11.11
C PRO A 112 24.34 5.47 11.28
N GLU A 113 23.25 4.72 11.25
CA GLU A 113 23.23 3.26 11.41
C GLU A 113 23.56 2.54 10.10
N PHE A 114 23.18 3.14 8.99
CA PHE A 114 23.35 2.61 7.64
C PHE A 114 23.86 3.68 6.69
N PRO A 115 25.14 4.09 6.81
CA PRO A 115 25.71 5.14 5.97
C PRO A 115 25.56 4.83 4.47
N GLN A 116 25.06 5.78 3.72
CA GLN A 116 24.85 5.67 2.28
C GLN A 116 25.80 6.59 1.52
N SER A 117 26.20 6.15 0.32
CA SER A 117 26.85 7.02 -0.65
C SER A 117 25.80 7.95 -1.27
N GLY A 118 26.19 9.17 -1.61
CA GLY A 118 25.35 10.15 -2.26
C GLY A 118 25.77 11.58 -1.96
N ALA A 119 25.38 12.52 -2.80
CA ALA A 119 25.72 13.92 -2.63
C ALA A 119 24.83 14.58 -1.58
N ARG A 120 25.35 15.59 -0.89
CA ARG A 120 24.50 16.54 -0.17
C ARG A 120 23.92 17.53 -1.17
N LEU A 121 22.62 17.71 -1.12
CA LEU A 121 21.87 18.61 -2.01
C LEU A 121 21.46 19.90 -1.30
N GLY A 122 21.25 19.81 0.00
CA GLY A 122 20.91 20.95 0.86
C GLY A 122 22.14 21.57 1.54
N LYS A 123 21.89 22.70 2.20
CA LYS A 123 22.89 23.41 2.99
C LYS A 123 23.00 22.92 4.43
N ILE A 124 22.03 22.14 4.89
CA ILE A 124 21.92 21.67 6.27
C ILE A 124 21.56 20.19 6.31
N ASP A 125 22.19 19.46 7.24
CA ASP A 125 21.77 18.10 7.56
C ASP A 125 20.63 18.08 8.57
N TYR A 126 19.89 16.96 8.59
CA TYR A 126 18.68 16.79 9.39
C TYR A 126 18.93 16.97 10.89
N GLU A 127 20.02 16.43 11.43
CA GLU A 127 20.31 16.53 12.86
C GLU A 127 20.66 17.98 13.28
N LYS A 128 21.40 18.72 12.45
CA LYS A 128 21.65 20.14 12.69
C LYS A 128 20.35 20.95 12.56
N PHE A 129 19.49 20.59 11.61
CA PHE A 129 18.20 21.22 11.46
C PHE A 129 17.34 21.02 12.71
N LEU A 130 17.24 19.79 13.24
CA LEU A 130 16.53 19.52 14.49
C LEU A 130 17.10 20.30 15.68
N LYS A 131 18.43 20.37 15.80
CA LYS A 131 19.09 21.12 16.90
C LYS A 131 18.73 22.60 16.90
N SER A 132 18.37 23.17 15.76
CA SER A 132 17.90 24.56 15.67
C SER A 132 16.51 24.75 16.28
N GLY A 133 15.72 23.69 16.40
CA GLY A 133 14.34 23.72 16.93
C GLY A 133 14.28 23.63 18.46
N ASN A 134 13.19 24.15 19.01
CA ASN A 134 12.90 24.09 20.45
C ASN A 134 12.23 22.74 20.80
N PRO A 135 12.76 21.92 21.75
CA PRO A 135 12.12 20.67 22.18
C PRO A 135 10.82 20.91 22.95
N ASP A 136 10.59 22.14 23.44
CA ASP A 136 9.39 22.54 24.18
C ASP A 136 8.42 23.33 23.32
N PHE A 137 8.54 23.20 21.99
CA PHE A 137 7.60 23.83 21.04
C PHE A 137 6.15 23.50 21.40
N THR A 138 5.35 24.51 21.63
CA THR A 138 3.93 24.37 21.94
C THR A 138 3.14 24.26 20.64
N TRP A 139 2.44 23.15 20.49
CA TRP A 139 1.56 22.89 19.36
C TRP A 139 0.10 22.84 19.81
N LYS A 140 -0.82 23.00 18.89
CA LYS A 140 -2.27 22.99 19.15
C LYS A 140 -2.95 21.94 18.28
N MET A 141 -3.97 21.31 18.83
CA MET A 141 -4.87 20.46 18.04
C MET A 141 -5.48 21.26 16.89
N PRO A 142 -5.78 20.63 15.75
CA PRO A 142 -6.44 21.33 14.65
C PRO A 142 -7.80 21.86 15.09
N ALA A 143 -8.06 23.14 14.82
CA ALA A 143 -9.38 23.74 15.10
C ALA A 143 -10.50 23.16 14.22
N ASP A 144 -10.11 22.61 13.07
CA ASP A 144 -10.98 21.88 12.16
C ASP A 144 -10.25 20.59 11.74
N GLU A 145 -10.81 19.45 12.13
CA GLU A 145 -10.24 18.12 11.86
C GLU A 145 -10.29 17.72 10.37
N TRP A 146 -11.04 18.46 9.54
CA TRP A 146 -11.04 18.32 8.10
C TRP A 146 -9.85 18.98 7.40
N ASN A 147 -9.04 19.74 8.14
CA ASN A 147 -7.77 20.25 7.60
C ASN A 147 -6.88 19.08 7.16
N ALA A 148 -6.12 19.34 6.09
CA ALA A 148 -5.19 18.35 5.58
C ALA A 148 -4.09 18.04 6.59
N ILE A 149 -3.83 16.76 6.83
CA ILE A 149 -2.69 16.23 7.59
C ILE A 149 -1.59 15.74 6.66
N SER A 150 -1.99 15.10 5.56
CA SER A 150 -1.03 14.59 4.57
C SER A 150 -1.57 14.55 3.15
N LEU A 151 -0.63 14.44 2.21
CA LEU A 151 -0.85 14.34 0.78
C LEU A 151 -0.18 13.07 0.29
N ASN A 152 -0.94 12.20 -0.38
CA ASN A 152 -0.46 10.93 -0.89
C ASN A 152 -0.75 10.83 -2.39
N TYR A 153 0.28 10.60 -3.20
CA TYR A 153 0.09 10.47 -4.63
C TYR A 153 -0.18 9.03 -5.04
N THR A 154 -1.23 8.84 -5.84
CA THR A 154 -1.46 7.56 -6.52
C THR A 154 -0.67 7.51 -7.83
N SER A 155 -0.15 6.35 -8.18
CA SER A 155 0.36 6.09 -9.52
C SER A 155 -0.84 6.08 -10.47
N GLY A 156 -1.10 7.18 -11.15
CA GLY A 156 -2.17 7.25 -12.15
C GLY A 156 -1.94 6.20 -13.24
N THR A 157 -2.95 5.36 -13.49
CA THR A 157 -2.91 4.37 -14.58
C THR A 157 -3.35 4.97 -15.92
N THR A 158 -3.76 6.25 -15.92
CA THR A 158 -4.37 6.93 -17.07
C THR A 158 -4.02 8.42 -17.16
N GLY A 159 -2.86 8.83 -16.65
CA GLY A 159 -2.46 10.24 -16.67
C GLY A 159 -1.58 10.62 -15.48
N ASP A 160 -1.44 11.93 -15.23
CA ASP A 160 -0.65 12.45 -14.11
C ASP A 160 -1.11 11.89 -12.77
N PRO A 161 -0.16 11.64 -11.83
CA PRO A 161 -0.49 11.17 -10.48
C PRO A 161 -1.46 12.11 -9.77
N LYS A 162 -2.47 11.55 -9.10
CA LYS A 162 -3.44 12.33 -8.32
C LYS A 162 -2.99 12.45 -6.87
N GLY A 163 -2.99 13.66 -6.33
CA GLY A 163 -2.69 13.91 -4.92
C GLY A 163 -3.92 13.70 -4.05
N VAL A 164 -3.97 12.61 -3.32
CA VAL A 164 -5.02 12.27 -2.35
C VAL A 164 -4.81 13.04 -1.06
N VAL A 165 -5.78 13.83 -0.63
CA VAL A 165 -5.69 14.66 0.56
C VAL A 165 -6.31 13.93 1.76
N TYR A 166 -5.51 13.63 2.76
CA TYR A 166 -5.94 13.10 4.06
C TYR A 166 -6.26 14.24 5.03
N HIS A 167 -7.29 14.06 5.85
CA HIS A 167 -7.62 14.97 6.92
C HIS A 167 -7.34 14.34 8.29
N HIS A 168 -7.18 15.19 9.33
CA HIS A 168 -6.81 14.75 10.67
C HIS A 168 -7.78 13.72 11.26
N ARG A 169 -9.10 13.92 11.08
CA ARG A 169 -10.12 12.99 11.59
C ARG A 169 -9.96 11.59 11.01
N GLY A 170 -9.81 11.48 9.66
CA GLY A 170 -9.65 10.20 8.99
C GLY A 170 -8.38 9.48 9.43
N ALA A 171 -7.27 10.20 9.55
CA ALA A 171 -6.00 9.63 9.99
C ALA A 171 -6.07 9.09 11.44
N ALA A 172 -6.71 9.83 12.35
CA ALA A 172 -6.91 9.38 13.73
C ALA A 172 -7.80 8.15 13.81
N LEU A 173 -8.97 8.17 13.14
CA LEU A 173 -9.91 7.04 13.11
C LEU A 173 -9.26 5.79 12.47
N MET A 174 -8.49 5.97 11.38
CA MET A 174 -7.79 4.86 10.75
C MET A 174 -6.68 4.30 11.67
N GLY A 175 -6.00 5.17 12.44
CA GLY A 175 -5.04 4.73 13.44
C GLY A 175 -5.65 3.74 14.44
N TYR A 176 -6.83 4.05 14.97
CA TYR A 176 -7.57 3.12 15.84
C TYR A 176 -8.11 1.91 15.09
N GLY A 177 -8.61 2.10 13.85
CA GLY A 177 -9.12 1.03 13.02
C GLY A 177 -8.08 -0.07 12.76
N ASN A 178 -6.84 0.32 12.44
CA ASN A 178 -5.74 -0.63 12.25
C ASN A 178 -5.37 -1.35 13.55
N ALA A 179 -5.37 -0.65 14.68
CA ALA A 179 -5.08 -1.30 15.96
C ALA A 179 -6.12 -2.38 16.30
N LEU A 180 -7.40 -2.12 16.00
CA LEU A 180 -8.48 -3.11 16.18
C LEU A 180 -8.36 -4.26 15.18
N ALA A 181 -8.29 -3.98 13.88
CA ALA A 181 -8.25 -5.01 12.83
C ALA A 181 -6.96 -5.85 12.87
N GLY A 182 -5.84 -5.25 13.30
CA GLY A 182 -4.57 -5.96 13.51
C GLY A 182 -4.44 -6.63 14.87
N THR A 183 -5.46 -6.57 15.74
CA THR A 183 -5.40 -7.08 17.13
C THR A 183 -4.18 -6.56 17.90
N MET A 184 -3.82 -5.30 17.66
CA MET A 184 -2.66 -4.65 18.26
C MET A 184 -2.96 -4.27 19.71
N VAL A 185 -2.65 -5.15 20.63
CA VAL A 185 -2.87 -4.99 22.06
C VAL A 185 -1.55 -5.12 22.83
N ASN A 186 -1.48 -4.57 24.04
CA ASN A 186 -0.38 -4.80 24.99
C ASN A 186 1.02 -4.53 24.41
N HIS A 187 1.25 -3.31 23.94
CA HIS A 187 2.56 -2.85 23.45
C HIS A 187 3.08 -3.65 22.24
N PRO A 188 2.36 -3.69 21.12
CA PRO A 188 2.78 -4.44 19.94
C PRO A 188 4.13 -3.94 19.42
N VAL A 189 4.89 -4.84 18.78
CA VAL A 189 6.14 -4.52 18.11
C VAL A 189 5.93 -4.67 16.62
N LEU A 190 5.91 -3.55 15.89
CA LEU A 190 5.75 -3.54 14.43
C LEU A 190 7.10 -3.44 13.74
N LEU A 191 7.41 -4.42 12.88
CA LEU A 191 8.51 -4.33 11.93
C LEU A 191 8.03 -3.64 10.64
N TRP A 192 8.70 -2.56 10.27
CA TRP A 192 8.36 -1.75 9.10
C TRP A 192 8.81 -2.40 7.78
N THR A 193 8.13 -3.47 7.37
CA THR A 193 8.24 -4.06 6.02
C THR A 193 7.37 -3.32 4.99
N LEU A 194 6.31 -2.66 5.44
CA LEU A 194 5.53 -1.71 4.64
C LEU A 194 6.30 -0.40 4.49
N PRO A 195 6.47 0.17 3.27
CA PRO A 195 7.03 1.50 3.13
C PRO A 195 6.16 2.57 3.82
N MET A 196 6.76 3.39 4.70
CA MET A 196 6.02 4.42 5.44
C MET A 196 5.44 5.53 4.54
N PHE A 197 5.93 5.69 3.32
CA PHE A 197 5.37 6.62 2.36
C PHE A 197 4.08 6.11 1.70
N HIS A 198 3.87 4.78 1.67
CA HIS A 198 2.72 4.18 0.98
C HIS A 198 1.47 4.31 1.82
N CYS A 199 0.46 5.04 1.31
CA CYS A 199 -0.75 5.42 2.04
C CYS A 199 -0.42 5.96 3.45
N ASN A 200 0.66 6.76 3.57
CA ASN A 200 1.27 7.18 4.84
C ASN A 200 1.45 6.03 5.82
N GLY A 201 2.10 4.95 5.34
CA GLY A 201 2.32 3.76 6.13
C GLY A 201 1.03 3.15 6.70
N TRP A 202 -0.09 3.24 5.95
CA TRP A 202 -1.43 2.81 6.38
C TRP A 202 -1.88 3.44 7.71
N CYS A 203 -1.43 4.64 8.01
CA CYS A 203 -1.67 5.28 9.33
C CYS A 203 -1.07 4.53 10.55
N MET A 204 -0.25 3.48 10.34
CA MET A 204 0.41 2.74 11.41
C MET A 204 1.34 3.59 12.29
N PRO A 205 1.98 4.69 11.81
CA PRO A 205 2.72 5.57 12.72
C PRO A 205 1.86 6.03 13.89
N TRP A 206 0.60 6.39 13.63
CA TRP A 206 -0.34 6.84 14.66
C TRP A 206 -0.98 5.67 15.43
N SER A 207 -1.22 4.51 14.76
CA SER A 207 -1.73 3.30 15.43
C SER A 207 -0.81 2.86 16.56
N LEU A 208 0.49 2.70 16.26
CA LEU A 208 1.47 2.23 17.24
C LEU A 208 1.60 3.16 18.44
N SER A 209 1.60 4.46 18.21
CA SER A 209 1.66 5.43 19.31
C SER A 209 0.41 5.40 20.19
N ALA A 210 -0.77 5.19 19.59
CA ALA A 210 -2.04 5.09 20.32
C ALA A 210 -2.07 3.91 21.31
N VAL A 211 -1.37 2.81 20.97
CA VAL A 211 -1.28 1.60 21.81
C VAL A 211 0.09 1.43 22.47
N ALA A 212 0.90 2.50 22.53
CA ALA A 212 2.26 2.52 23.11
C ALA A 212 3.16 1.40 22.55
N GLY A 213 3.01 1.07 21.28
CA GLY A 213 3.77 0.03 20.58
C GLY A 213 5.19 0.44 20.24
N THR A 214 6.00 -0.51 19.80
CA THR A 214 7.38 -0.30 19.37
C THR A 214 7.47 -0.31 17.84
N HIS A 215 8.11 0.70 17.28
CA HIS A 215 8.48 0.74 15.87
C HIS A 215 9.88 0.14 15.68
N VAL A 216 9.99 -0.91 14.87
CA VAL A 216 11.27 -1.45 14.39
C VAL A 216 11.43 -1.00 12.94
N CYS A 217 12.28 -0.01 12.71
CA CYS A 217 12.54 0.53 11.38
C CYS A 217 13.40 -0.45 10.59
N LEU A 218 12.96 -0.77 9.38
CA LEU A 218 13.68 -1.63 8.45
C LEU A 218 13.94 -0.86 7.15
N ARG A 219 15.20 -0.51 6.93
CA ARG A 219 15.59 0.29 5.76
C ARG A 219 15.39 -0.47 4.45
N TRP A 220 15.78 -1.74 4.43
CA TRP A 220 15.64 -2.62 3.27
C TRP A 220 14.92 -3.91 3.64
N VAL A 221 13.88 -4.23 2.89
CA VAL A 221 13.08 -5.45 3.07
C VAL A 221 13.85 -6.62 2.44
N ARG A 222 14.54 -7.41 3.28
CA ARG A 222 15.31 -8.61 2.91
C ARG A 222 15.02 -9.71 3.92
N ALA A 223 14.99 -10.97 3.47
CA ALA A 223 14.63 -12.11 4.31
C ALA A 223 15.46 -12.19 5.60
N GLY A 224 16.78 -12.22 5.48
CA GLY A 224 17.67 -12.29 6.66
C GLY A 224 17.43 -11.16 7.67
N ALA A 225 17.31 -9.91 7.20
CA ALA A 225 17.06 -8.77 8.07
C ALA A 225 15.68 -8.82 8.76
N ILE A 226 14.67 -9.40 8.12
CA ILE A 226 13.36 -9.61 8.73
C ILE A 226 13.49 -10.68 9.82
N PHE A 227 14.12 -11.84 9.55
CA PHE A 227 14.28 -12.90 10.53
C PHE A 227 15.17 -12.48 11.70
N ASP A 228 16.20 -11.66 11.46
CA ASP A 228 17.03 -11.04 12.51
C ASP A 228 16.15 -10.20 13.44
N ALA A 229 15.33 -9.31 12.88
CA ALA A 229 14.46 -8.45 13.66
C ALA A 229 13.39 -9.24 14.44
N LEU A 230 12.82 -10.31 13.84
CA LEU A 230 11.86 -11.20 14.51
C LEU A 230 12.48 -11.86 15.76
N ALA A 231 13.71 -12.35 15.63
CA ALA A 231 14.42 -13.02 16.70
C ALA A 231 14.91 -12.06 17.79
N GLU A 232 15.40 -10.87 17.40
CA GLU A 232 16.06 -9.93 18.32
C GLU A 232 15.10 -8.99 19.04
N HIS A 233 13.98 -8.63 18.41
CA HIS A 233 13.13 -7.53 18.89
C HIS A 233 11.74 -7.98 19.31
N GLY A 234 11.43 -9.28 19.26
CA GLY A 234 10.13 -9.80 19.64
C GLY A 234 8.99 -9.21 18.77
N VAL A 235 9.22 -9.06 17.47
CA VAL A 235 8.25 -8.50 16.53
C VAL A 235 6.97 -9.30 16.55
N THR A 236 5.84 -8.62 16.75
CA THR A 236 4.50 -9.23 16.81
C THR A 236 3.67 -8.95 15.56
N HIS A 237 4.00 -7.88 14.83
CA HIS A 237 3.24 -7.43 13.66
C HIS A 237 4.16 -7.01 12.53
N LEU A 238 3.73 -7.30 11.30
CA LEU A 238 4.26 -6.70 10.09
C LEU A 238 3.15 -6.59 9.04
N CYS A 239 3.36 -5.70 8.09
CA CYS A 239 2.40 -5.40 7.02
C CYS A 239 3.11 -5.46 5.68
N GLY A 240 2.44 -5.92 4.65
CA GLY A 240 3.07 -5.93 3.34
C GLY A 240 2.19 -6.43 2.21
N ALA A 241 2.75 -6.34 1.02
CA ALA A 241 2.20 -6.95 -0.18
C ALA A 241 2.65 -8.43 -0.29
N PRO A 242 2.03 -9.21 -1.17
CA PRO A 242 2.38 -10.63 -1.40
C PRO A 242 3.87 -10.89 -1.68
N ILE A 243 4.58 -9.93 -2.25
CA ILE A 243 6.02 -10.05 -2.50
C ILE A 243 6.83 -10.22 -1.20
N VAL A 244 6.40 -9.60 -0.10
CA VAL A 244 7.06 -9.77 1.21
C VAL A 244 6.84 -11.18 1.74
N MET A 245 5.63 -11.74 1.57
CA MET A 245 5.36 -13.15 1.89
C MET A 245 6.23 -14.10 1.07
N SER A 246 6.32 -13.86 -0.25
CA SER A 246 7.21 -14.63 -1.12
C SER A 246 8.67 -14.55 -0.67
N THR A 247 9.14 -13.39 -0.23
CA THR A 247 10.49 -13.22 0.30
C THR A 247 10.71 -14.07 1.56
N LEU A 248 9.74 -14.12 2.46
CA LEU A 248 9.82 -14.92 3.70
C LEU A 248 9.75 -16.43 3.43
N VAL A 249 8.81 -16.86 2.59
CA VAL A 249 8.61 -18.28 2.26
C VAL A 249 9.81 -18.86 1.50
N ASN A 250 10.45 -18.07 0.63
CA ASN A 250 11.60 -18.50 -0.17
C ASN A 250 12.96 -18.15 0.48
N ALA A 251 12.98 -17.73 1.75
CA ALA A 251 14.20 -17.49 2.48
C ALA A 251 15.04 -18.79 2.58
N SER A 252 16.34 -18.67 2.40
CA SER A 252 17.29 -19.78 2.60
C SER A 252 17.37 -20.17 4.08
N ASP A 253 17.84 -21.38 4.36
CA ASP A 253 18.03 -21.86 5.75
C ASP A 253 19.02 -20.98 6.52
N ALA A 254 20.00 -20.40 5.83
CA ALA A 254 20.97 -19.49 6.42
C ALA A 254 20.35 -18.13 6.85
N GLU A 255 19.29 -17.70 6.19
CA GLU A 255 18.58 -16.47 6.52
C GLU A 255 17.50 -16.65 7.58
N ARG A 256 16.99 -17.88 7.74
CA ARG A 256 15.93 -18.19 8.70
C ARG A 256 16.47 -18.20 10.12
N LYS A 257 15.70 -17.60 11.03
CA LYS A 257 15.92 -17.69 12.48
C LYS A 257 14.63 -18.09 13.16
N SER A 258 14.71 -18.88 14.21
CA SER A 258 13.55 -19.22 15.04
C SER A 258 13.16 -18.02 15.91
N PHE A 259 11.87 -17.88 16.14
CA PHE A 259 11.29 -16.90 17.06
C PHE A 259 10.08 -17.55 17.78
N PRO A 260 9.89 -17.27 19.08
CA PRO A 260 8.88 -17.99 19.90
C PRO A 260 7.47 -17.37 19.81
N GLN A 261 7.35 -16.12 19.37
CA GLN A 261 6.07 -15.39 19.36
C GLN A 261 5.26 -15.66 18.09
N LYS A 262 3.94 -15.59 18.20
CA LYS A 262 3.06 -15.47 17.01
C LYS A 262 3.24 -14.09 16.37
N VAL A 263 3.26 -14.06 15.04
CA VAL A 263 3.45 -12.85 14.27
C VAL A 263 2.27 -12.64 13.32
N THR A 264 1.52 -11.57 13.53
CA THR A 264 0.44 -11.16 12.62
C THR A 264 1.01 -10.47 11.40
N PHE A 265 0.70 -11.00 10.22
CA PHE A 265 1.04 -10.41 8.93
C PHE A 265 -0.20 -9.85 8.26
N MET A 266 -0.35 -8.53 8.26
CA MET A 266 -1.44 -7.88 7.52
C MET A 266 -1.09 -7.77 6.04
N ALA A 267 -1.72 -8.59 5.21
CA ALA A 267 -1.48 -8.66 3.78
C ALA A 267 -2.54 -7.87 3.01
N ALA A 268 -2.09 -6.93 2.18
CA ALA A 268 -2.96 -6.20 1.26
C ALA A 268 -2.67 -6.58 -0.19
N ALA A 269 -3.59 -6.31 -1.07
CA ALA A 269 -3.66 -6.58 -2.50
C ALA A 269 -4.49 -7.84 -2.82
N ALA A 270 -4.12 -8.63 -3.85
CA ALA A 270 -4.83 -9.87 -4.17
C ALA A 270 -4.72 -10.89 -3.02
N PRO A 271 -5.75 -11.72 -2.79
CA PRO A 271 -5.66 -12.81 -1.82
C PRO A 271 -4.46 -13.71 -2.15
N PRO A 272 -3.61 -14.03 -1.16
CA PRO A 272 -2.48 -14.93 -1.40
C PRO A 272 -2.97 -16.34 -1.77
N PRO A 273 -2.24 -17.10 -2.61
CA PRO A 273 -2.52 -18.50 -2.86
C PRO A 273 -2.55 -19.32 -1.57
N GLU A 274 -3.39 -20.36 -1.52
CA GLU A 274 -3.52 -21.22 -0.33
C GLU A 274 -2.17 -21.83 0.10
N SER A 275 -1.35 -22.25 -0.88
CA SER A 275 -0.02 -22.78 -0.60
C SER A 275 0.91 -21.75 0.07
N THR A 276 0.80 -20.48 -0.29
CA THR A 276 1.55 -19.40 0.36
C THR A 276 1.06 -19.17 1.78
N LEU A 277 -0.26 -19.21 1.99
CA LEU A 277 -0.84 -19.06 3.34
C LEU A 277 -0.42 -20.21 4.27
N ALA A 278 -0.42 -21.47 3.76
CA ALA A 278 0.05 -22.63 4.51
C ALA A 278 1.53 -22.48 4.87
N ALA A 279 2.39 -22.14 3.90
CA ALA A 279 3.82 -21.92 4.14
C ALA A 279 4.10 -20.78 5.14
N MET A 280 3.30 -19.71 5.12
CA MET A 280 3.40 -18.62 6.09
C MET A 280 2.99 -19.11 7.49
N ALA A 281 1.93 -19.91 7.61
CA ALA A 281 1.50 -20.48 8.88
C ALA A 281 2.56 -21.44 9.48
N ASP A 282 3.14 -22.30 8.65
CA ASP A 282 4.25 -23.21 9.03
C ASP A 282 5.49 -22.41 9.48
N ALA A 283 5.71 -21.23 8.92
CA ALA A 283 6.78 -20.32 9.30
C ALA A 283 6.45 -19.44 10.54
N GLY A 284 5.30 -19.64 11.20
CA GLY A 284 4.91 -18.92 12.42
C GLY A 284 4.15 -17.61 12.21
N PHE A 285 3.64 -17.35 11.01
CA PHE A 285 2.88 -16.14 10.70
C PHE A 285 1.37 -16.41 10.60
N GLU A 286 0.61 -15.55 11.23
CA GLU A 286 -0.84 -15.48 11.03
C GLU A 286 -1.17 -14.40 10.01
N VAL A 287 -1.64 -14.79 8.84
CA VAL A 287 -1.94 -13.84 7.76
C VAL A 287 -3.37 -13.33 7.86
N VAL A 288 -3.49 -12.01 8.03
CA VAL A 288 -4.77 -11.28 8.00
C VAL A 288 -4.87 -10.55 6.68
N HIS A 289 -5.83 -10.95 5.85
CA HIS A 289 -6.07 -10.31 4.56
C HIS A 289 -6.85 -9.01 4.75
N VAL A 290 -6.33 -7.91 4.21
CA VAL A 290 -6.95 -6.59 4.26
C VAL A 290 -7.05 -5.98 2.86
N TYR A 291 -8.05 -5.13 2.66
CA TYR A 291 -8.26 -4.43 1.39
C TYR A 291 -8.56 -2.96 1.60
N GLY A 292 -8.06 -2.14 0.70
CA GLY A 292 -8.32 -0.72 0.64
C GLY A 292 -7.51 -0.03 -0.46
N LEU A 293 -7.58 1.28 -0.46
CA LEU A 293 -6.97 2.17 -1.46
C LEU A 293 -6.35 3.38 -0.77
N THR A 294 -5.54 4.12 -1.49
CA THR A 294 -5.01 5.39 -0.99
C THR A 294 -6.14 6.34 -0.57
N GLU A 295 -7.22 6.36 -1.31
CA GLU A 295 -8.38 7.21 -1.08
C GLU A 295 -9.19 6.87 0.18
N VAL A 296 -8.91 5.71 0.81
CA VAL A 296 -9.49 5.29 2.09
C VAL A 296 -8.41 5.05 3.15
N TYR A 297 -7.28 5.76 3.06
CA TYR A 297 -6.17 5.76 4.02
C TYR A 297 -5.37 4.45 4.10
N GLY A 298 -5.52 3.55 3.16
CA GLY A 298 -4.98 2.20 3.15
C GLY A 298 -6.08 1.17 3.35
N PRO A 299 -5.87 0.12 4.18
CA PRO A 299 -6.89 -0.89 4.45
C PRO A 299 -8.12 -0.32 5.14
N ALA A 300 -9.30 -0.59 4.61
CA ALA A 300 -10.59 -0.21 5.18
C ALA A 300 -11.56 -1.40 5.27
N VAL A 301 -11.10 -2.57 4.85
CA VAL A 301 -11.79 -3.87 4.86
C VAL A 301 -10.84 -4.93 5.38
N VAL A 302 -11.34 -5.85 6.19
CA VAL A 302 -10.57 -6.95 6.77
C VAL A 302 -11.33 -8.26 6.61
N ASN A 303 -10.62 -9.31 6.25
CA ASN A 303 -11.15 -10.68 6.29
C ASN A 303 -11.13 -11.17 7.75
N GLU A 304 -12.20 -10.83 8.48
CA GLU A 304 -12.40 -11.36 9.84
C GLU A 304 -12.62 -12.88 9.76
N TRP A 305 -11.76 -13.63 10.44
CA TRP A 305 -11.86 -15.08 10.45
C TRP A 305 -12.77 -15.55 11.58
N HIS A 306 -13.79 -16.35 11.27
CA HIS A 306 -14.66 -16.96 12.25
C HIS A 306 -14.13 -18.34 12.62
N SER A 307 -14.02 -18.65 13.92
CA SER A 307 -13.51 -19.95 14.39
C SER A 307 -14.31 -21.16 13.89
N GLU A 308 -15.60 -20.98 13.61
CA GLU A 308 -16.44 -22.02 12.99
C GLU A 308 -15.97 -22.44 11.59
N TRP A 309 -15.22 -21.57 10.88
CA TRP A 309 -14.65 -21.90 9.57
C TRP A 309 -13.44 -22.83 9.64
N ASP A 310 -12.86 -23.03 10.83
CA ASP A 310 -11.80 -24.01 11.03
C ASP A 310 -12.29 -25.45 10.81
N MET A 311 -13.60 -25.67 10.98
CA MET A 311 -14.27 -26.97 10.75
C MET A 311 -14.53 -27.26 9.26
N LEU A 312 -14.36 -26.29 8.37
CA LEU A 312 -14.49 -26.47 6.93
C LEU A 312 -13.31 -27.29 6.37
N ASP A 313 -13.57 -28.01 5.28
CA ASP A 313 -12.50 -28.61 4.50
C ASP A 313 -11.57 -27.54 3.87
N SER A 314 -10.47 -27.98 3.27
CA SER A 314 -9.48 -27.09 2.65
C SER A 314 -10.11 -26.15 1.61
N ALA A 315 -10.99 -26.67 0.75
CA ALA A 315 -11.67 -25.87 -0.29
C ALA A 315 -12.62 -24.84 0.33
N GLY A 316 -13.36 -25.20 1.35
CA GLY A 316 -14.24 -24.29 2.09
C GLY A 316 -13.45 -23.15 2.76
N ARG A 317 -12.34 -23.48 3.46
CA ARG A 317 -11.46 -22.48 4.06
C ARG A 317 -10.83 -21.56 3.02
N ALA A 318 -10.34 -22.11 1.91
CA ALA A 318 -9.79 -21.32 0.79
C ALA A 318 -10.84 -20.34 0.22
N SER A 319 -12.09 -20.80 0.03
CA SER A 319 -13.19 -19.95 -0.41
C SER A 319 -13.47 -18.78 0.54
N LYS A 320 -13.39 -19.00 1.87
CA LYS A 320 -13.57 -17.93 2.86
C LYS A 320 -12.38 -16.96 2.86
N LYS A 321 -11.16 -17.46 2.77
CA LYS A 321 -9.92 -16.66 2.70
C LYS A 321 -9.81 -15.82 1.42
N ALA A 322 -10.42 -16.26 0.32
CA ALA A 322 -10.44 -15.53 -0.95
C ALA A 322 -11.29 -14.26 -0.92
N ARG A 323 -12.12 -14.05 0.11
CA ARG A 323 -12.92 -12.84 0.26
C ARG A 323 -12.08 -11.70 0.84
N GLN A 324 -12.39 -10.45 0.49
CA GLN A 324 -11.73 -9.29 1.11
C GLN A 324 -12.24 -9.05 2.53
N GLY A 325 -13.47 -9.40 2.83
CA GLY A 325 -14.02 -9.34 4.16
C GLY A 325 -15.08 -8.28 4.40
N VAL A 326 -15.10 -7.74 5.61
CA VAL A 326 -16.05 -6.75 6.10
C VAL A 326 -15.36 -5.41 6.36
N ARG A 327 -16.15 -4.35 6.48
CA ARG A 327 -15.63 -3.01 6.75
C ARG A 327 -14.88 -2.92 8.08
N TYR A 328 -13.85 -2.09 8.14
CA TYR A 328 -13.26 -1.66 9.41
C TYR A 328 -14.29 -0.96 10.30
N THR A 329 -14.15 -1.11 11.60
CA THR A 329 -15.05 -0.48 12.59
C THR A 329 -15.25 1.03 12.37
N PRO A 330 -14.22 1.84 12.06
CA PRO A 330 -14.40 3.28 11.85
C PRO A 330 -14.92 3.66 10.46
N LEU A 331 -15.14 2.72 9.56
CA LEU A 331 -15.80 2.97 8.27
C LEU A 331 -17.31 2.89 8.46
N GLU A 332 -18.04 3.94 8.17
CA GLU A 332 -19.49 4.00 8.39
C GLU A 332 -20.25 3.05 7.47
N GLU A 333 -19.89 3.03 6.17
CA GLU A 333 -20.56 2.16 5.22
C GLU A 333 -19.60 1.60 4.16
N LEU A 334 -19.79 0.31 3.88
CA LEU A 334 -19.24 -0.44 2.75
C LEU A 334 -20.40 -1.05 1.98
N ALA A 335 -20.46 -0.85 0.68
CA ALA A 335 -21.54 -1.43 -0.14
C ALA A 335 -21.03 -1.84 -1.52
N VAL A 336 -21.75 -2.76 -2.15
CA VAL A 336 -21.61 -3.09 -3.56
C VAL A 336 -22.84 -2.52 -4.26
N LEU A 337 -22.65 -1.53 -5.13
CA LEU A 337 -23.70 -0.78 -5.78
C LEU A 337 -23.63 -0.91 -7.30
N ASP A 338 -24.78 -0.88 -7.96
CA ASP A 338 -24.84 -0.63 -9.40
C ASP A 338 -24.37 0.82 -9.66
N PRO A 339 -23.28 1.05 -10.38
CA PRO A 339 -22.71 2.38 -10.54
C PRO A 339 -23.58 3.34 -11.37
N LYS A 340 -24.60 2.85 -12.08
CA LYS A 340 -25.54 3.67 -12.87
C LYS A 340 -26.73 4.11 -12.03
N THR A 341 -27.33 3.17 -11.31
CA THR A 341 -28.56 3.41 -10.55
C THR A 341 -28.31 3.80 -9.10
N MET A 342 -27.10 3.60 -8.58
CA MET A 342 -26.69 3.78 -7.18
C MET A 342 -27.50 2.92 -6.18
N LYS A 343 -28.14 1.85 -6.65
CA LYS A 343 -28.85 0.89 -5.81
C LYS A 343 -27.91 -0.24 -5.38
N LYS A 344 -28.10 -0.74 -4.17
CA LYS A 344 -27.36 -1.93 -3.68
C LYS A 344 -27.72 -3.14 -4.55
N VAL A 345 -26.70 -3.89 -4.95
CA VAL A 345 -26.91 -5.18 -5.61
C VAL A 345 -27.38 -6.23 -4.58
N PRO A 346 -28.06 -7.32 -5.02
CA PRO A 346 -28.37 -8.44 -4.13
C PRO A 346 -27.12 -8.98 -3.43
N ALA A 347 -27.24 -9.31 -2.14
CA ALA A 347 -26.18 -9.95 -1.38
C ALA A 347 -26.18 -11.47 -1.60
N ASP A 348 -26.01 -11.91 -2.85
CA ASP A 348 -26.11 -13.32 -3.30
C ASP A 348 -24.74 -13.96 -3.61
N GLY A 349 -23.65 -13.18 -3.46
CA GLY A 349 -22.30 -13.60 -3.81
C GLY A 349 -22.04 -13.76 -5.31
N LYS A 350 -22.97 -13.29 -6.16
CA LYS A 350 -22.96 -13.50 -7.63
C LYS A 350 -23.13 -12.19 -8.39
N THR A 351 -24.10 -11.35 -7.97
CA THR A 351 -24.40 -10.11 -8.67
C THR A 351 -23.27 -9.11 -8.50
N ILE A 352 -22.63 -8.74 -9.62
CA ILE A 352 -21.49 -7.82 -9.64
C ILE A 352 -21.99 -6.37 -9.56
N GLY A 353 -21.32 -5.58 -8.74
CA GLY A 353 -21.43 -4.12 -8.69
C GLY A 353 -20.10 -3.49 -8.38
N GLU A 354 -20.07 -2.17 -8.22
CA GLU A 354 -18.89 -1.44 -7.78
C GLU A 354 -18.82 -1.40 -6.25
N VAL A 355 -17.64 -1.71 -5.71
CA VAL A 355 -17.37 -1.58 -4.26
C VAL A 355 -17.24 -0.11 -3.94
N MET A 356 -18.08 0.40 -3.06
CA MET A 356 -18.12 1.81 -2.68
C MET A 356 -18.01 2.00 -1.18
N PHE A 357 -17.40 3.12 -0.80
CA PHE A 357 -17.12 3.47 0.58
C PHE A 357 -17.80 4.78 0.96
N ARG A 358 -18.24 4.89 2.20
CA ARG A 358 -18.75 6.14 2.76
C ARG A 358 -18.34 6.26 4.22
N GLY A 359 -17.84 7.44 4.59
CA GLY A 359 -17.49 7.71 5.97
C GLY A 359 -16.29 8.61 6.18
N ASN A 360 -15.92 8.76 7.45
CA ASN A 360 -14.85 9.67 7.86
C ASN A 360 -13.42 9.15 7.60
N ILE A 361 -13.25 7.88 7.22
CA ILE A 361 -11.97 7.35 6.76
C ILE A 361 -11.88 7.30 5.22
N VAL A 362 -12.59 8.20 4.55
CA VAL A 362 -12.48 8.45 3.11
C VAL A 362 -11.81 9.80 2.91
N MET A 363 -10.95 9.91 1.90
CA MET A 363 -10.18 11.13 1.59
C MET A 363 -11.05 12.39 1.54
N ARG A 364 -10.45 13.55 1.77
CA ARG A 364 -11.11 14.83 1.53
C ARG A 364 -11.39 15.08 0.04
N GLY A 365 -10.52 14.56 -0.85
CA GLY A 365 -10.58 14.73 -2.29
C GLY A 365 -9.20 14.73 -2.92
N TYR A 366 -9.15 15.00 -4.21
CA TYR A 366 -7.91 15.15 -4.96
C TYR A 366 -7.44 16.60 -5.00
N LEU A 367 -6.18 16.82 -4.65
CA LEU A 367 -5.56 18.15 -4.65
C LEU A 367 -5.70 18.81 -6.02
N LYS A 368 -6.21 20.07 -6.05
CA LYS A 368 -6.36 20.88 -7.28
C LYS A 368 -7.12 20.18 -8.40
N ASN A 369 -7.99 19.21 -8.08
CA ASN A 369 -8.73 18.45 -9.08
C ASN A 369 -10.18 18.22 -8.64
N GLU A 370 -10.97 19.28 -8.62
CA GLU A 370 -12.38 19.24 -8.25
C GLU A 370 -13.22 18.35 -9.16
N ARG A 371 -12.91 18.32 -10.46
CA ARG A 371 -13.62 17.48 -11.43
C ARG A 371 -13.48 16.01 -11.07
N ALA A 372 -12.26 15.54 -10.81
CA ALA A 372 -12.02 14.16 -10.39
C ALA A 372 -12.61 13.88 -9.01
N THR A 373 -12.56 14.84 -8.07
CA THR A 373 -13.18 14.71 -6.76
C THR A 373 -14.69 14.54 -6.87
N ARG A 374 -15.40 15.41 -7.60
CA ARG A 374 -16.85 15.28 -7.82
C ARG A 374 -17.23 13.96 -8.48
N ALA A 375 -16.44 13.51 -9.45
CA ALA A 375 -16.67 12.21 -10.11
C ALA A 375 -16.50 11.04 -9.12
N ALA A 376 -15.45 11.09 -8.28
CA ALA A 376 -15.17 10.05 -7.29
C ALA A 376 -16.21 9.98 -6.16
N PHE A 377 -16.94 11.06 -5.88
CA PHE A 377 -17.96 11.13 -4.82
C PHE A 377 -19.39 11.24 -5.36
N ARG A 378 -19.62 10.82 -6.59
CA ARG A 378 -20.97 10.86 -7.18
C ARG A 378 -21.96 10.06 -6.33
N GLY A 379 -23.16 10.61 -6.12
CA GLY A 379 -24.21 9.99 -5.32
C GLY A 379 -23.92 9.87 -3.83
N GLY A 380 -22.89 10.59 -3.31
CA GLY A 380 -22.53 10.60 -1.89
C GLY A 380 -21.70 9.38 -1.44
N TRP A 381 -21.18 8.60 -2.38
CA TRP A 381 -20.29 7.46 -2.15
C TRP A 381 -18.96 7.67 -2.85
N PHE A 382 -17.90 7.22 -2.22
CA PHE A 382 -16.60 7.13 -2.90
C PHE A 382 -16.60 5.89 -3.82
N HIS A 383 -16.41 6.14 -5.10
CA HIS A 383 -16.28 5.15 -6.16
C HIS A 383 -14.87 4.61 -6.24
N SER A 384 -14.67 3.34 -5.88
CA SER A 384 -13.34 2.72 -5.89
C SER A 384 -12.84 2.38 -7.29
N GLY A 385 -13.76 2.14 -8.22
CA GLY A 385 -13.48 1.55 -9.53
C GLY A 385 -13.18 0.04 -9.46
N ASP A 386 -13.28 -0.58 -8.29
CA ASP A 386 -13.14 -2.02 -8.10
C ASP A 386 -14.51 -2.67 -8.13
N LEU A 387 -14.66 -3.74 -8.93
CA LEU A 387 -15.89 -4.51 -9.03
C LEU A 387 -15.86 -5.70 -8.07
N GLY A 388 -16.99 -5.99 -7.47
CA GLY A 388 -17.10 -7.08 -6.51
C GLY A 388 -18.53 -7.56 -6.34
N VAL A 389 -18.68 -8.52 -5.44
CA VAL A 389 -19.96 -9.08 -5.02
C VAL A 389 -20.09 -8.94 -3.50
N MET A 390 -21.35 -8.88 -3.02
CA MET A 390 -21.69 -8.92 -1.61
C MET A 390 -22.27 -10.29 -1.27
N TYR A 391 -21.79 -10.89 -0.17
CA TYR A 391 -22.35 -12.14 0.36
C TYR A 391 -23.42 -11.85 1.42
N PRO A 392 -24.31 -12.83 1.71
CA PRO A 392 -25.35 -12.66 2.74
C PRO A 392 -24.81 -12.36 4.14
N ASP A 393 -23.60 -12.80 4.44
CA ASP A 393 -22.88 -12.56 5.71
C ASP A 393 -22.17 -11.20 5.77
N GLY A 394 -22.36 -10.33 4.77
CA GLY A 394 -21.78 -8.99 4.71
C GLY A 394 -20.36 -8.91 4.18
N TYR A 395 -19.76 -10.06 3.83
CA TYR A 395 -18.42 -10.09 3.22
C TYR A 395 -18.48 -9.66 1.77
N ILE A 396 -17.49 -8.86 1.35
CA ILE A 396 -17.27 -8.57 -0.06
C ILE A 396 -16.20 -9.48 -0.64
N GLN A 397 -16.30 -9.75 -1.93
CA GLN A 397 -15.23 -10.35 -2.72
C GLN A 397 -15.02 -9.54 -3.99
N LEU A 398 -13.79 -9.09 -4.23
CA LEU A 398 -13.43 -8.43 -5.48
C LEU A 398 -13.46 -9.44 -6.63
N LYS A 399 -13.93 -8.96 -7.77
CA LYS A 399 -13.95 -9.74 -9.02
C LYS A 399 -13.00 -9.18 -10.04
N ASP A 400 -12.91 -7.86 -10.16
CA ASP A 400 -11.92 -7.19 -11.01
C ASP A 400 -11.96 -5.66 -10.79
N ARG A 401 -11.14 -4.94 -11.54
CA ARG A 401 -11.31 -3.51 -11.76
C ARG A 401 -12.21 -3.26 -12.97
N SER A 402 -13.02 -2.22 -12.90
CA SER A 402 -13.95 -1.89 -14.00
C SER A 402 -13.24 -1.69 -15.36
N LYS A 403 -11.96 -1.27 -15.33
CA LYS A 403 -11.12 -1.07 -16.51
C LYS A 403 -10.29 -2.29 -16.92
N ASP A 404 -10.26 -3.34 -16.11
CA ASP A 404 -9.48 -4.56 -16.34
C ASP A 404 -10.39 -5.75 -16.74
N ILE A 405 -11.72 -5.59 -16.64
CA ILE A 405 -12.71 -6.52 -17.20
C ILE A 405 -12.47 -6.64 -18.70
N ILE A 406 -12.42 -7.87 -19.18
CA ILE A 406 -12.22 -8.22 -20.59
C ILE A 406 -13.60 -8.53 -21.20
N ILE A 407 -13.99 -7.80 -22.25
CA ILE A 407 -15.30 -7.97 -22.88
C ILE A 407 -15.11 -8.80 -24.16
N SER A 408 -15.36 -10.11 -24.05
CA SER A 408 -15.19 -11.05 -25.15
C SER A 408 -16.54 -11.58 -25.65
N GLY A 409 -16.93 -11.22 -26.86
CA GLY A 409 -18.18 -11.66 -27.46
C GLY A 409 -19.44 -11.24 -26.67
N GLY A 410 -19.35 -10.12 -25.93
CA GLY A 410 -20.44 -9.63 -25.07
C GLY A 410 -20.42 -10.20 -23.65
N GLU A 411 -19.55 -11.16 -23.35
CA GLU A 411 -19.38 -11.72 -22.02
C GLU A 411 -18.27 -10.98 -21.25
N ASN A 412 -18.52 -10.73 -19.97
CA ASN A 412 -17.54 -10.13 -19.07
C ASN A 412 -16.66 -11.21 -18.46
N ILE A 413 -15.37 -11.11 -18.71
CA ILE A 413 -14.36 -12.03 -18.16
C ILE A 413 -13.53 -11.28 -17.12
N SER A 414 -13.49 -11.79 -15.90
CA SER A 414 -12.61 -11.28 -14.86
C SER A 414 -11.17 -11.68 -15.16
N SER A 415 -10.30 -10.68 -15.25
CA SER A 415 -8.86 -10.94 -15.41
C SER A 415 -8.29 -11.66 -14.18
N ILE A 416 -8.79 -11.34 -12.98
CA ILE A 416 -8.39 -11.97 -11.72
C ILE A 416 -8.78 -13.45 -11.71
N GLU A 417 -9.96 -13.82 -12.19
CA GLU A 417 -10.39 -15.23 -12.24
C GLU A 417 -9.46 -16.07 -13.12
N VAL A 418 -9.01 -15.51 -14.24
CA VAL A 418 -8.07 -16.19 -15.15
C VAL A 418 -6.68 -16.26 -14.52
N GLU A 419 -6.23 -15.18 -13.87
CA GLU A 419 -4.97 -15.15 -13.12
C GLU A 419 -4.95 -16.19 -12.00
N ASP A 420 -5.99 -16.29 -11.20
CA ASP A 420 -6.11 -17.25 -10.11
C ASP A 420 -6.05 -18.71 -10.58
N ALA A 421 -6.62 -18.98 -11.75
CA ALA A 421 -6.56 -20.32 -12.34
C ALA A 421 -5.13 -20.69 -12.77
N ILE A 422 -4.43 -19.78 -13.44
CA ILE A 422 -3.07 -20.00 -13.94
C ILE A 422 -2.05 -19.98 -12.80
N ALA A 423 -2.21 -19.11 -11.80
CA ALA A 423 -1.30 -19.00 -10.66
C ALA A 423 -1.19 -20.28 -9.81
N LYS A 424 -2.16 -21.19 -9.92
CA LYS A 424 -2.13 -22.51 -9.26
C LYS A 424 -1.17 -23.50 -9.93
N HIS A 425 -0.63 -23.18 -11.11
CA HIS A 425 0.36 -24.01 -11.75
C HIS A 425 1.68 -24.00 -10.96
N PRO A 426 2.29 -25.14 -10.65
CA PRO A 426 3.45 -25.21 -9.75
C PRO A 426 4.68 -24.43 -10.21
N ASP A 427 4.85 -24.26 -11.51
CA ASP A 427 6.01 -23.58 -12.11
C ASP A 427 5.78 -22.08 -12.33
N VAL A 428 4.56 -21.57 -12.10
CA VAL A 428 4.23 -20.14 -12.21
C VAL A 428 4.62 -19.41 -10.92
N LEU A 429 5.36 -18.31 -11.07
CA LEU A 429 5.70 -17.40 -9.98
C LEU A 429 4.68 -16.26 -9.89
N PHE A 430 4.41 -15.60 -11.02
CA PHE A 430 3.42 -14.53 -11.15
C PHE A 430 2.71 -14.63 -12.49
N VAL A 431 1.49 -14.13 -12.53
CA VAL A 431 0.70 -14.02 -13.76
C VAL A 431 -0.10 -12.72 -13.75
N ALA A 432 -0.26 -12.13 -14.91
CA ALA A 432 -1.15 -10.99 -15.12
C ALA A 432 -1.91 -11.19 -16.44
N VAL A 433 -3.21 -10.96 -16.39
CA VAL A 433 -4.10 -11.11 -17.56
C VAL A 433 -4.66 -9.74 -17.91
N VAL A 434 -4.58 -9.42 -19.20
CA VAL A 434 -5.09 -8.17 -19.76
C VAL A 434 -5.95 -8.43 -21.01
N ALA A 435 -6.79 -7.48 -21.34
CA ALA A 435 -7.51 -7.50 -22.60
C ALA A 435 -6.55 -7.29 -23.77
N ARG A 436 -6.66 -8.15 -24.80
CA ARG A 436 -6.05 -7.97 -26.11
C ARG A 436 -7.17 -7.77 -27.14
N PRO A 437 -7.07 -6.78 -28.05
CA PRO A 437 -8.04 -6.61 -29.12
C PRO A 437 -8.18 -7.85 -30.00
N ASP A 438 -9.43 -8.20 -30.36
CA ASP A 438 -9.77 -9.34 -31.23
C ASP A 438 -10.81 -8.90 -32.27
N PRO A 439 -10.53 -9.08 -33.58
CA PRO A 439 -11.44 -8.62 -34.65
C PRO A 439 -12.81 -9.28 -34.60
N LYS A 440 -12.93 -10.49 -34.05
CA LYS A 440 -14.16 -11.27 -33.99
C LYS A 440 -14.92 -11.10 -32.70
N TRP A 441 -14.20 -11.01 -31.58
CA TRP A 441 -14.80 -11.06 -30.23
C TRP A 441 -14.72 -9.72 -29.50
N GLY A 442 -14.14 -8.68 -30.12
CA GLY A 442 -13.83 -7.40 -29.48
C GLY A 442 -12.55 -7.47 -28.68
N GLU A 443 -12.53 -8.31 -27.66
CA GLU A 443 -11.35 -8.58 -26.83
C GLU A 443 -11.23 -10.07 -26.51
N HIS A 444 -10.02 -10.49 -26.12
CA HIS A 444 -9.79 -11.79 -25.51
C HIS A 444 -8.73 -11.71 -24.41
N PRO A 445 -8.74 -12.65 -23.43
CA PRO A 445 -7.70 -12.70 -22.41
C PRO A 445 -6.33 -13.01 -22.99
N CYS A 446 -5.33 -12.18 -22.62
CA CYS A 446 -3.91 -12.36 -22.90
C CYS A 446 -3.17 -12.49 -21.58
N ALA A 447 -2.53 -13.62 -21.32
CA ALA A 447 -1.84 -13.91 -20.07
C ALA A 447 -0.33 -13.68 -20.21
N PHE A 448 0.24 -12.86 -19.36
CA PHE A 448 1.67 -12.71 -19.17
C PHE A 448 2.08 -13.53 -17.95
N VAL A 449 3.03 -14.44 -18.11
CA VAL A 449 3.41 -15.42 -17.09
C VAL A 449 4.90 -15.31 -16.78
N GLU A 450 5.20 -15.10 -15.52
CA GLU A 450 6.56 -15.14 -14.97
C GLU A 450 6.77 -16.49 -14.28
N LEU A 451 7.73 -17.27 -14.75
CA LEU A 451 8.02 -18.59 -14.22
C LEU A 451 8.95 -18.50 -12.99
N ARG A 452 8.89 -19.52 -12.16
CA ARG A 452 9.84 -19.68 -11.06
C ARG A 452 11.26 -19.86 -11.59
N PRO A 453 12.29 -19.41 -10.89
CA PRO A 453 13.68 -19.58 -11.32
C PRO A 453 14.02 -21.03 -11.64
N GLY A 454 14.62 -21.24 -12.83
CA GLY A 454 15.04 -22.57 -13.30
C GLY A 454 13.91 -23.48 -13.78
N ARG A 455 12.67 -22.97 -13.88
CA ARG A 455 11.53 -23.72 -14.42
C ARG A 455 11.30 -23.36 -15.89
N SER A 456 10.76 -24.34 -16.63
CA SER A 456 10.35 -24.21 -18.02
C SER A 456 9.05 -24.96 -18.21
N VAL A 457 8.08 -24.33 -18.86
CA VAL A 457 6.77 -24.90 -19.15
C VAL A 457 6.32 -24.36 -20.50
N SER A 458 5.59 -25.14 -21.27
CA SER A 458 5.07 -24.71 -22.56
C SER A 458 3.76 -23.91 -22.41
N GLU A 459 3.41 -23.16 -23.45
CA GLU A 459 2.11 -22.48 -23.53
C GLU A 459 0.95 -23.49 -23.45
N ASP A 460 1.09 -24.62 -24.16
CA ASP A 460 0.08 -25.68 -24.18
C ASP A 460 -0.13 -26.32 -22.81
N ASP A 461 0.90 -26.46 -21.99
CA ASP A 461 0.78 -26.99 -20.63
C ASP A 461 0.01 -26.03 -19.73
N ILE A 462 0.31 -24.71 -19.80
CA ILE A 462 -0.44 -23.69 -19.07
C ILE A 462 -1.91 -23.67 -19.53
N LEU A 463 -2.16 -23.75 -20.83
CA LEU A 463 -3.52 -23.79 -21.37
C LEU A 463 -4.27 -25.07 -20.96
N ALA A 464 -3.62 -26.23 -20.98
CA ALA A 464 -4.20 -27.50 -20.54
C ALA A 464 -4.57 -27.40 -19.04
N PHE A 465 -3.66 -26.90 -18.22
CA PHE A 465 -3.89 -26.70 -16.78
C PHE A 465 -5.06 -25.74 -16.49
N ALA A 466 -5.11 -24.62 -17.23
CA ALA A 466 -6.18 -23.63 -17.09
C ALA A 466 -7.55 -24.16 -17.57
N ARG A 467 -7.56 -25.03 -18.60
CA ARG A 467 -8.80 -25.61 -19.17
C ARG A 467 -9.58 -26.47 -18.19
N GLU A 468 -8.91 -27.08 -17.23
CA GLU A 468 -9.56 -27.86 -16.17
C GLU A 468 -10.28 -26.97 -15.12
N ARG A 469 -9.96 -25.66 -15.11
CA ARG A 469 -10.34 -24.72 -14.04
C ARG A 469 -11.19 -23.55 -14.53
N LEU A 470 -11.20 -23.29 -15.83
CA LEU A 470 -11.90 -22.16 -16.44
C LEU A 470 -12.95 -22.62 -17.46
N ALA A 471 -14.05 -21.90 -17.53
CA ALA A 471 -14.99 -22.03 -18.61
C ALA A 471 -14.31 -21.68 -19.95
N ARG A 472 -14.69 -22.38 -21.03
CA ARG A 472 -14.02 -22.30 -22.34
C ARG A 472 -13.91 -20.88 -22.90
N PHE A 473 -14.90 -20.03 -22.66
CA PHE A 473 -14.91 -18.64 -23.15
C PHE A 473 -13.95 -17.72 -22.38
N LYS A 474 -13.53 -18.13 -21.16
CA LYS A 474 -12.59 -17.38 -20.29
C LYS A 474 -11.13 -17.73 -20.57
N MET A 475 -10.89 -18.75 -21.39
CA MET A 475 -9.54 -19.21 -21.67
C MET A 475 -8.71 -18.13 -22.36
N PRO A 476 -7.47 -17.87 -21.90
CA PRO A 476 -6.54 -17.04 -22.65
C PRO A 476 -6.25 -17.64 -24.01
N ARG A 477 -6.11 -16.78 -25.01
CA ARG A 477 -5.72 -17.17 -26.37
C ARG A 477 -4.27 -16.90 -26.68
N THR A 478 -3.63 -16.13 -25.81
CA THR A 478 -2.23 -15.76 -25.93
C THR A 478 -1.60 -15.89 -24.56
N ILE A 479 -0.46 -16.57 -24.49
CA ILE A 479 0.39 -16.65 -23.30
C ILE A 479 1.76 -16.13 -23.68
N ILE A 480 2.31 -15.26 -22.81
CA ILE A 480 3.61 -14.65 -23.01
C ILE A 480 4.43 -14.88 -21.76
N PHE A 481 5.55 -15.54 -21.90
CA PHE A 481 6.50 -15.73 -20.82
C PHE A 481 7.44 -14.54 -20.74
N SER A 482 7.37 -13.80 -19.62
CA SER A 482 8.23 -12.63 -19.39
C SER A 482 8.32 -12.33 -17.91
N GLU A 483 9.34 -11.58 -17.51
CA GLU A 483 9.31 -10.86 -16.23
C GLU A 483 8.20 -9.81 -16.25
N LEU A 484 7.43 -9.69 -15.15
CA LEU A 484 6.30 -8.77 -15.09
C LEU A 484 6.71 -7.41 -14.54
N PRO A 485 6.30 -6.30 -15.18
CA PRO A 485 6.55 -4.96 -14.68
C PRO A 485 5.80 -4.74 -13.36
N LYS A 486 6.53 -4.36 -12.30
CA LYS A 486 5.98 -4.18 -10.97
C LYS A 486 6.21 -2.75 -10.48
N THR A 487 5.28 -2.23 -9.68
CA THR A 487 5.48 -1.00 -8.93
C THR A 487 6.48 -1.22 -7.80
N SER A 488 6.91 -0.14 -7.16
CA SER A 488 7.77 -0.19 -5.96
C SER A 488 7.19 -0.99 -4.80
N THR A 489 5.86 -1.15 -4.77
CA THR A 489 5.15 -1.93 -3.76
C THR A 489 4.90 -3.38 -4.22
N GLY A 490 5.45 -3.80 -5.36
CA GLY A 490 5.29 -5.15 -5.91
C GLY A 490 3.98 -5.40 -6.68
N LYS A 491 3.18 -4.35 -6.92
CA LYS A 491 1.94 -4.47 -7.71
C LYS A 491 2.28 -4.51 -9.20
N ILE A 492 1.72 -5.48 -9.92
CA ILE A 492 1.91 -5.62 -11.37
C ILE A 492 1.26 -4.42 -12.10
N GLN A 493 1.99 -3.87 -13.05
CA GLN A 493 1.57 -2.71 -13.85
C GLN A 493 0.83 -3.15 -15.12
N LYS A 494 -0.41 -3.62 -14.96
CA LYS A 494 -1.25 -4.11 -16.08
C LYS A 494 -1.39 -3.09 -17.24
N PHE A 495 -1.26 -1.79 -16.97
CA PHE A 495 -1.33 -0.79 -18.03
C PHE A 495 -0.16 -0.91 -19.03
N VAL A 496 1.05 -1.25 -18.56
CA VAL A 496 2.21 -1.53 -19.43
C VAL A 496 1.93 -2.78 -20.27
N LEU A 497 1.44 -3.83 -19.63
CA LEU A 497 1.13 -5.10 -20.31
C LEU A 497 0.01 -4.93 -21.36
N ARG A 498 -0.98 -4.05 -21.12
CA ARG A 498 -2.02 -3.74 -22.09
C ARG A 498 -1.47 -3.07 -23.35
N GLU A 499 -0.52 -2.14 -23.19
CA GLU A 499 0.12 -1.55 -24.38
C GLU A 499 0.90 -2.63 -25.16
N THR A 500 1.69 -3.44 -24.46
CA THR A 500 2.39 -4.58 -25.11
C THR A 500 1.40 -5.53 -25.82
N ALA A 501 0.26 -5.83 -25.20
CA ALA A 501 -0.72 -6.74 -25.78
C ALA A 501 -1.40 -6.21 -27.06
N LYS A 502 -1.44 -4.90 -27.26
CA LYS A 502 -1.98 -4.27 -28.49
C LYS A 502 -1.05 -4.46 -29.70
N ASP A 503 0.25 -4.55 -29.44
CA ASP A 503 1.29 -4.63 -30.49
C ASP A 503 1.59 -6.08 -30.91
N LEU A 504 0.93 -7.06 -30.32
CA LEU A 504 1.03 -8.50 -30.62
C LEU A 504 -0.04 -8.93 -31.63
#